data_08108e399ae52f626bbc9440acef235f
#
_entry.id   08108e399ae52f626bbc9440acef235f
#
_cell.length_a   1.000
_cell.length_b   1.000
_cell.length_c   1.000
_cell.angle_alpha   90.00
_cell.angle_beta   90.00
_cell.angle_gamma   90.00
#
_symmetry.space_group_name_H-M   'P 1'
#
loop_
_entity.id
_entity.type
_entity.pdbx_description
1 polymer ?
#
loop_
_entity_poly.entity_id
_entity_poly.type
_entity_poly.pdbx_seq_one_letter_code
_entity_poly.pdbx_strand_id
1 'polypeptide(L)'
;MADAPNPPANRLSQLKIDRSAPLRRRRKRWPWVLGLGVLIGGGALLAMPRKTEVQAGAVLAAYPSQQYAELTASGYVVAQRRAAVASKGTGRLIELRVREGSVVKQGELIGRLDASDVQAAVAASVSGVAQSQAAKAQAEAALGQGRAELANAEVELQRQQDLRAQNFVSAQAVDGAERRLAVARSALATLQAAVFSAQAGIAQSQALVKVQQVNQTNTEIRAPFDGVVLVKNANVGDMITPFSSATGTSGAVVTMADMATLEVEADVSESNVARIKPEQPVEITLDALPEMRFRGNVSRIVPTVDRAKATVMTKIRFETLDARILPEMSAKVSFLSRPASNEDQKPVIAVNPKAIVERDGKKTVFRLVADTVEAVPVTLGRKIGDLQEVGGEGLKSGQRVVLNPVETLKAGAKVVVSAK
;
A
#
# COMPACT_ATOMS: atom_id res chain seq x y z
N MET A 1 32.36 -46.20 -55.05
CA MET A 1 31.72 -46.16 -56.36
C MET A 1 31.56 -44.72 -56.70
N ALA A 2 32.44 -44.27 -57.41
CA ALA A 2 32.47 -43.72 -58.75
C ALA A 2 32.01 -42.24 -58.72
N ASP A 3 32.57 -41.28 -59.34
CA ASP A 3 33.79 -41.20 -60.20
C ASP A 3 34.06 -39.68 -60.35
N ALA A 4 35.30 -39.29 -60.30
CA ALA A 4 35.72 -37.99 -60.78
C ALA A 4 35.86 -37.97 -62.31
N PRO A 5 35.81 -36.83 -62.94
CA PRO A 5 36.89 -36.62 -63.90
C PRO A 5 37.53 -35.24 -63.89
N ASN A 6 38.77 -35.31 -64.21
CA ASN A 6 39.88 -34.42 -64.38
C ASN A 6 39.74 -33.41 -65.55
N PRO A 7 40.61 -32.42 -65.59
CA PRO A 7 40.49 -31.20 -66.40
C PRO A 7 41.17 -31.32 -67.78
N PRO A 8 40.94 -30.39 -68.71
CA PRO A 8 41.86 -30.25 -69.83
C PRO A 8 42.71 -28.96 -69.81
N ALA A 9 43.88 -29.24 -70.29
CA ALA A 9 45.07 -28.43 -70.37
C ALA A 9 45.06 -27.21 -71.31
N ASN A 10 45.93 -26.31 -70.97
CA ASN A 10 46.77 -25.46 -71.85
C ASN A 10 46.39 -25.18 -73.30
N ARG A 11 46.16 -23.91 -73.56
CA ARG A 11 46.54 -23.30 -74.82
C ARG A 11 47.21 -21.96 -74.65
N LEU A 12 48.50 -22.01 -74.22
CA LEU A 12 49.46 -20.92 -74.46
C LEU A 12 50.29 -21.28 -75.70
N SER A 13 49.99 -20.66 -76.76
CA SER A 13 50.94 -20.46 -77.84
C SER A 13 50.22 -19.93 -79.09
N GLN A 14 50.22 -18.63 -79.24
CA GLN A 14 50.21 -17.95 -80.57
C GLN A 14 49.80 -16.48 -80.34
N LEU A 15 50.78 -15.63 -80.06
CA LEU A 15 50.70 -14.22 -80.47
C LEU A 15 52.13 -13.70 -80.58
N LYS A 16 52.62 -13.76 -81.77
CA LYS A 16 53.81 -13.02 -82.23
C LYS A 16 53.48 -11.55 -82.35
N ILE A 17 54.20 -10.72 -81.63
CA ILE A 17 54.14 -9.25 -81.71
C ILE A 17 55.24 -8.79 -82.65
N ASP A 18 54.87 -8.12 -83.72
CA ASP A 18 55.69 -7.49 -84.70
C ASP A 18 56.15 -6.09 -84.20
N ARG A 19 57.44 -5.84 -84.18
CA ARG A 19 58.08 -4.58 -83.70
C ARG A 19 58.59 -3.83 -84.91
N SER A 20 57.80 -2.86 -85.38
CA SER A 20 58.44 -1.78 -86.20
C SER A 20 57.37 -0.72 -86.54
N ALA A 21 57.32 0.38 -85.78
CA ALA A 21 56.88 1.68 -86.30
C ALA A 21 57.33 2.82 -85.40
N PRO A 22 57.82 3.96 -85.96
CA PRO A 22 58.54 4.97 -85.25
C PRO A 22 57.64 5.99 -84.50
N LEU A 23 58.13 6.45 -83.30
CA LEU A 23 57.50 7.38 -82.41
C LEU A 23 57.48 8.79 -82.96
N ARG A 24 56.33 9.39 -83.22
CA ARG A 24 56.11 10.81 -83.48
C ARG A 24 55.88 11.53 -82.12
N ARG A 25 56.83 12.30 -81.63
CA ARG A 25 56.84 13.15 -80.47
C ARG A 25 55.81 14.27 -80.57
N ARG A 26 54.67 14.13 -79.87
CA ARG A 26 53.69 15.20 -79.64
C ARG A 26 53.91 15.79 -78.25
N ARG A 27 54.32 17.08 -78.13
CA ARG A 27 54.52 17.84 -76.91
C ARG A 27 53.15 17.84 -76.11
N LYS A 28 53.09 17.06 -75.07
CA LYS A 28 51.90 17.02 -74.14
C LYS A 28 52.06 18.14 -73.14
N ARG A 29 51.11 19.09 -73.14
CA ARG A 29 50.91 20.11 -72.08
C ARG A 29 50.14 19.50 -70.85
N TRP A 30 50.23 18.23 -70.58
CA TRP A 30 49.46 17.51 -69.56
C TRP A 30 49.98 17.64 -68.13
N PRO A 31 51.27 17.91 -67.84
CA PRO A 31 51.72 18.04 -66.45
C PRO A 31 51.12 19.29 -65.77
N TRP A 32 50.77 20.33 -66.52
CA TRP A 32 50.22 21.59 -65.94
C TRP A 32 48.75 21.43 -65.53
N VAL A 33 47.96 20.60 -66.26
CA VAL A 33 46.57 20.32 -65.95
C VAL A 33 46.50 19.41 -64.71
N LEU A 34 47.41 18.42 -64.59
CA LEU A 34 47.50 17.60 -63.39
C LEU A 34 47.93 18.38 -62.13
N GLY A 35 48.88 19.33 -62.31
CA GLY A 35 49.28 20.20 -61.19
C GLY A 35 48.15 21.10 -60.70
N LEU A 36 47.35 21.64 -61.61
CA LEU A 36 46.17 22.47 -61.25
C LEU A 36 45.05 21.63 -60.63
N GLY A 37 44.84 20.41 -61.10
CA GLY A 37 43.86 19.46 -60.51
C GLY A 37 44.24 19.01 -59.10
N VAL A 38 45.55 18.79 -58.83
CA VAL A 38 46.05 18.47 -57.48
C VAL A 38 45.97 19.70 -56.53
N LEU A 39 46.21 20.90 -57.01
CA LEU A 39 46.06 22.14 -56.23
C LEU A 39 44.59 22.43 -55.89
N ILE A 40 43.66 22.23 -56.83
CA ILE A 40 42.23 22.41 -56.58
C ILE A 40 41.69 21.28 -55.72
N GLY A 41 42.10 20.02 -55.96
CA GLY A 41 41.71 18.86 -55.14
C GLY A 41 42.29 18.94 -53.74
N GLY A 42 43.56 19.35 -53.57
CA GLY A 42 44.18 19.58 -52.28
C GLY A 42 43.57 20.77 -51.52
N GLY A 43 43.22 21.85 -52.23
CA GLY A 43 42.48 22.97 -51.65
C GLY A 43 41.06 22.59 -51.18
N ALA A 44 40.36 21.76 -51.95
CA ALA A 44 39.02 21.27 -51.59
C ALA A 44 39.06 20.28 -50.41
N LEU A 45 40.13 19.45 -50.29
CA LEU A 45 40.32 18.56 -49.14
C LEU A 45 40.70 19.30 -47.87
N LEU A 46 41.44 20.43 -47.96
CA LEU A 46 41.78 21.33 -46.84
C LEU A 46 40.59 22.21 -46.42
N ALA A 47 39.65 22.48 -47.33
CA ALA A 47 38.43 23.24 -47.07
C ALA A 47 37.26 22.40 -46.53
N MET A 48 37.38 21.04 -46.44
CA MET A 48 36.36 20.24 -45.77
C MET A 48 36.32 20.59 -44.30
N PRO A 49 35.17 21.07 -43.77
CA PRO A 49 35.05 21.40 -42.36
C PRO A 49 35.31 20.14 -41.55
N ARG A 50 36.41 20.13 -40.79
CA ARG A 50 36.74 19.06 -39.88
C ARG A 50 35.56 18.96 -38.89
N LYS A 51 34.85 17.84 -38.92
CA LYS A 51 33.81 17.55 -37.94
C LYS A 51 34.50 17.47 -36.58
N THR A 52 34.12 18.35 -35.68
CA THR A 52 34.68 18.39 -34.31
C THR A 52 33.97 17.28 -33.52
N GLU A 53 34.71 16.35 -32.95
CA GLU A 53 34.16 15.36 -32.03
C GLU A 53 33.79 16.05 -30.71
N VAL A 54 32.55 15.83 -30.27
CA VAL A 54 32.03 16.41 -29.04
C VAL A 54 31.33 15.34 -28.19
N GLN A 55 31.45 15.45 -26.88
CA GLN A 55 30.68 14.66 -25.96
C GLN A 55 29.31 15.32 -25.77
N ALA A 56 28.24 14.54 -25.81
CA ALA A 56 26.90 15.04 -25.60
C ALA A 56 26.41 14.74 -24.18
N GLY A 57 25.87 15.74 -23.51
CA GLY A 57 25.11 15.62 -22.27
C GLY A 57 23.63 15.91 -22.52
N ALA A 58 22.77 15.46 -21.62
CA ALA A 58 21.35 15.77 -21.68
C ALA A 58 21.03 17.01 -20.82
N VAL A 59 20.09 17.80 -21.29
CA VAL A 59 19.39 18.80 -20.49
C VAL A 59 18.34 18.07 -19.65
N LEU A 60 18.44 18.21 -18.34
CA LEU A 60 17.56 17.51 -17.40
C LEU A 60 16.63 18.49 -16.69
N ALA A 61 15.45 18.02 -16.36
CA ALA A 61 14.61 18.68 -15.36
C ALA A 61 15.11 18.27 -13.98
N ALA A 62 15.63 19.20 -13.21
CA ALA A 62 16.09 18.99 -11.84
C ALA A 62 15.16 19.71 -10.87
N TYR A 63 15.07 19.18 -9.67
CA TYR A 63 14.27 19.78 -8.61
C TYR A 63 15.21 20.43 -7.58
N PRO A 64 15.04 21.71 -7.28
CA PRO A 64 15.90 22.40 -6.31
C PRO A 64 15.90 21.79 -4.91
N SER A 65 14.81 21.12 -4.53
CA SER A 65 14.72 20.36 -3.27
C SER A 65 15.85 19.31 -3.10
N GLN A 66 16.33 18.74 -4.21
CA GLN A 66 17.40 17.72 -4.19
C GLN A 66 18.74 18.24 -3.64
N GLN A 67 18.99 19.56 -3.65
CA GLN A 67 20.21 20.13 -3.04
C GLN A 67 20.22 19.98 -1.51
N TYR A 68 19.06 19.80 -0.89
CA TYR A 68 18.91 19.63 0.56
C TYR A 68 18.82 18.17 0.98
N ALA A 69 18.83 17.24 0.02
CA ALA A 69 18.79 15.82 0.31
C ALA A 69 20.09 15.33 0.94
N GLU A 70 19.99 14.91 2.19
CA GLU A 70 21.14 14.33 2.93
C GLU A 70 21.26 12.82 2.71
N LEU A 71 20.11 12.18 2.50
CA LEU A 71 19.98 10.74 2.37
C LEU A 71 18.76 10.41 1.52
N THR A 72 18.84 9.32 0.77
CA THR A 72 17.69 8.72 0.08
C THR A 72 17.50 7.28 0.51
N ALA A 73 16.24 6.87 0.65
CA ALA A 73 15.84 5.50 0.92
C ALA A 73 14.70 5.08 0.00
N SER A 74 14.60 3.80 -0.28
CA SER A 74 13.47 3.22 -0.99
C SER A 74 12.48 2.60 0.00
N GLY A 75 11.23 2.53 -0.37
CA GLY A 75 10.18 1.97 0.46
C GLY A 75 8.89 1.78 -0.29
N TYR A 76 7.82 1.54 0.46
CA TYR A 76 6.48 1.33 -0.08
C TYR A 76 5.46 2.15 0.68
N VAL A 77 4.40 2.54 -0.01
CA VAL A 77 3.22 3.14 0.62
C VAL A 77 2.42 2.02 1.30
N VAL A 78 2.12 2.20 2.57
CA VAL A 78 1.29 1.27 3.34
C VAL A 78 0.16 2.02 4.04
N ALA A 79 -0.95 1.34 4.31
CA ALA A 79 -1.97 1.90 5.18
C ALA A 79 -1.62 1.55 6.64
N GLN A 80 -1.55 2.54 7.52
CA GLN A 80 -1.31 2.32 8.95
C GLN A 80 -2.40 1.43 9.56
N ARG A 81 -3.66 1.61 9.14
CA ARG A 81 -4.77 0.72 9.50
C ARG A 81 -5.08 -0.22 8.34
N ARG A 82 -4.65 -1.46 8.47
CA ARG A 82 -4.97 -2.56 7.56
C ARG A 82 -5.49 -3.73 8.37
N ALA A 83 -6.55 -4.37 7.92
CA ALA A 83 -7.12 -5.53 8.56
C ALA A 83 -7.47 -6.63 7.56
N ALA A 84 -7.11 -7.84 7.90
CA ALA A 84 -7.64 -9.04 7.30
C ALA A 84 -8.95 -9.40 8.05
N VAL A 85 -10.09 -9.12 7.43
CA VAL A 85 -11.42 -9.31 8.03
C VAL A 85 -11.85 -10.74 7.84
N ALA A 86 -11.93 -11.47 8.95
CA ALA A 86 -12.40 -12.85 9.02
C ALA A 86 -13.74 -12.95 9.73
N SER A 87 -14.41 -14.08 9.56
CA SER A 87 -15.56 -14.43 10.40
C SER A 87 -15.10 -14.88 11.78
N LYS A 88 -15.91 -14.61 12.80
CA LYS A 88 -15.76 -15.20 14.14
C LYS A 88 -16.42 -16.57 14.27
N GLY A 89 -17.38 -16.88 13.39
CA GLY A 89 -18.05 -18.17 13.32
C GLY A 89 -17.54 -19.01 12.15
N THR A 90 -17.79 -20.32 12.22
CA THR A 90 -17.56 -21.26 11.11
C THR A 90 -18.87 -21.43 10.33
N GLY A 91 -18.79 -21.46 9.01
CA GLY A 91 -19.94 -21.69 8.14
C GLY A 91 -19.64 -21.46 6.68
N ARG A 92 -20.57 -21.84 5.82
CA ARG A 92 -20.47 -21.58 4.38
C ARG A 92 -20.84 -20.12 4.08
N LEU A 93 -20.03 -19.43 3.29
CA LEU A 93 -20.32 -18.07 2.85
C LEU A 93 -21.48 -18.07 1.85
N ILE A 94 -22.63 -17.52 2.23
CA ILE A 94 -23.85 -17.49 1.39
C ILE A 94 -24.02 -16.15 0.67
N GLU A 95 -23.44 -15.08 1.21
CA GLU A 95 -23.58 -13.73 0.66
C GLU A 95 -22.26 -12.97 0.85
N LEU A 96 -21.81 -12.28 -0.21
CA LEU A 96 -20.68 -11.35 -0.17
C LEU A 96 -21.09 -10.09 -0.94
N ARG A 97 -21.16 -8.96 -0.24
CA ARG A 97 -21.71 -7.68 -0.76
C ARG A 97 -20.64 -6.76 -1.33
N VAL A 98 -19.38 -7.09 -1.15
CA VAL A 98 -18.25 -6.22 -1.53
C VAL A 98 -17.36 -6.89 -2.59
N ARG A 99 -16.66 -6.05 -3.35
CA ARG A 99 -15.63 -6.43 -4.34
C ARG A 99 -14.35 -5.65 -4.05
N GLU A 100 -13.27 -6.02 -4.70
CA GLU A 100 -12.05 -5.20 -4.67
C GLU A 100 -12.37 -3.77 -5.13
N GLY A 101 -11.82 -2.79 -4.43
CA GLY A 101 -12.09 -1.37 -4.64
C GLY A 101 -13.38 -0.84 -4.01
N SER A 102 -14.21 -1.68 -3.37
CA SER A 102 -15.42 -1.20 -2.67
C SER A 102 -15.03 -0.37 -1.45
N VAL A 103 -15.66 0.79 -1.32
CA VAL A 103 -15.60 1.63 -0.12
C VAL A 103 -16.62 1.14 0.87
N VAL A 104 -16.23 0.90 2.11
CA VAL A 104 -17.09 0.40 3.19
C VAL A 104 -16.96 1.27 4.44
N LYS A 105 -18.03 1.40 5.19
CA LYS A 105 -18.09 2.10 6.47
C LYS A 105 -17.96 1.12 7.64
N GLN A 106 -17.53 1.62 8.79
CA GLN A 106 -17.46 0.84 10.02
C GLN A 106 -18.82 0.22 10.36
N GLY A 107 -18.84 -1.08 10.65
CA GLY A 107 -20.05 -1.83 10.96
C GLY A 107 -20.84 -2.29 9.73
N GLU A 108 -20.51 -1.86 8.53
CA GLU A 108 -21.18 -2.28 7.29
C GLU A 108 -21.01 -3.78 7.05
N LEU A 109 -22.07 -4.44 6.55
CA LEU A 109 -22.10 -5.86 6.29
C LEU A 109 -21.30 -6.18 5.02
N ILE A 110 -20.17 -6.87 5.20
CA ILE A 110 -19.31 -7.35 4.13
C ILE A 110 -19.84 -8.66 3.54
N GLY A 111 -20.22 -9.60 4.42
CA GLY A 111 -20.71 -10.91 4.02
C GLY A 111 -21.46 -11.61 5.13
N ARG A 112 -22.12 -12.70 4.78
CA ARG A 112 -22.92 -13.51 5.71
C ARG A 112 -22.63 -14.98 5.49
N LEU A 113 -22.45 -15.70 6.61
CA LEU A 113 -22.40 -17.15 6.63
C LEU A 113 -23.80 -17.75 6.73
N ASP A 114 -23.93 -19.01 6.33
CA ASP A 114 -25.12 -19.81 6.62
C ASP A 114 -25.31 -19.89 8.12
N ALA A 115 -26.45 -19.39 8.61
CA ALA A 115 -26.80 -19.29 10.02
C ALA A 115 -27.95 -20.23 10.40
N SER A 116 -28.33 -21.15 9.51
CA SER A 116 -29.50 -22.04 9.74
C SER A 116 -29.41 -22.81 11.05
N ASP A 117 -28.27 -23.42 11.32
CA ASP A 117 -28.03 -24.18 12.55
C ASP A 117 -28.05 -23.29 13.80
N VAL A 118 -27.42 -22.10 13.70
CA VAL A 118 -27.37 -21.14 14.80
C VAL A 118 -28.79 -20.56 15.08
N GLN A 119 -29.59 -20.30 14.04
CA GLN A 119 -30.97 -19.84 14.18
C GLN A 119 -31.82 -20.90 14.87
N ALA A 120 -31.68 -22.18 14.51
CA ALA A 120 -32.32 -23.27 15.19
C ALA A 120 -31.93 -23.36 16.68
N ALA A 121 -30.63 -23.16 16.98
CA ALA A 121 -30.15 -23.13 18.37
C ALA A 121 -30.72 -21.94 19.17
N VAL A 122 -30.85 -20.76 18.56
CA VAL A 122 -31.52 -19.60 19.17
C VAL A 122 -32.99 -19.96 19.49
N ALA A 123 -33.73 -20.51 18.52
CA ALA A 123 -35.15 -20.90 18.71
C ALA A 123 -35.29 -21.92 19.83
N ALA A 124 -34.41 -22.93 19.90
CA ALA A 124 -34.40 -23.92 20.98
C ALA A 124 -34.14 -23.26 22.35
N SER A 125 -33.18 -22.33 22.43
CA SER A 125 -32.90 -21.60 23.67
C SER A 125 -34.05 -20.71 24.13
N VAL A 126 -34.75 -20.06 23.19
CA VAL A 126 -35.96 -19.27 23.47
C VAL A 126 -37.04 -20.16 24.04
N SER A 127 -37.25 -21.37 23.49
CA SER A 127 -38.20 -22.36 24.04
C SER A 127 -37.81 -22.77 25.46
N GLY A 128 -36.51 -22.87 25.78
CA GLY A 128 -36.04 -23.11 27.13
C GLY A 128 -36.40 -22.01 28.14
N VAL A 129 -36.41 -20.73 27.70
CA VAL A 129 -36.91 -19.62 28.54
C VAL A 129 -38.41 -19.79 28.83
N ALA A 130 -39.23 -20.16 27.82
CA ALA A 130 -40.63 -20.38 28.00
C ALA A 130 -40.90 -21.53 29.01
N GLN A 131 -40.10 -22.61 28.93
CA GLN A 131 -40.19 -23.72 29.90
C GLN A 131 -39.86 -23.26 31.33
N SER A 132 -38.81 -22.45 31.50
CA SER A 132 -38.42 -21.89 32.82
C SER A 132 -39.49 -20.93 33.37
N GLN A 133 -40.15 -20.17 32.48
CA GLN A 133 -41.30 -19.32 32.88
C GLN A 133 -42.49 -20.14 33.35
N ALA A 134 -42.80 -21.26 32.67
CA ALA A 134 -43.86 -22.18 33.10
C ALA A 134 -43.52 -22.81 34.48
N ALA A 135 -42.28 -23.19 34.70
CA ALA A 135 -41.84 -23.69 36.00
C ALA A 135 -42.01 -22.66 37.12
N LYS A 136 -41.70 -21.37 36.85
CA LYS A 136 -41.96 -20.28 37.81
C LYS A 136 -43.45 -20.12 38.08
N ALA A 137 -44.31 -20.14 37.06
CA ALA A 137 -45.73 -20.03 37.23
C ALA A 137 -46.30 -21.21 38.09
N GLN A 138 -45.77 -22.40 37.91
CA GLN A 138 -46.11 -23.55 38.77
C GLN A 138 -45.66 -23.33 40.22
N ALA A 139 -44.47 -22.83 40.47
CA ALA A 139 -44.00 -22.50 41.81
C ALA A 139 -44.83 -21.38 42.47
N GLU A 140 -45.24 -20.37 41.71
CA GLU A 140 -46.10 -19.28 42.18
C GLU A 140 -47.51 -19.79 42.54
N ALA A 141 -48.07 -20.71 41.75
CA ALA A 141 -49.33 -21.36 42.08
C ALA A 141 -49.23 -22.16 43.39
N ALA A 142 -48.16 -22.93 43.57
CA ALA A 142 -47.87 -23.64 44.79
C ALA A 142 -47.71 -22.70 46.01
N LEU A 143 -47.03 -21.56 45.81
CA LEU A 143 -46.92 -20.53 46.84
C LEU A 143 -48.28 -19.94 47.19
N GLY A 144 -49.18 -19.74 46.23
CA GLY A 144 -50.56 -19.32 46.45
C GLY A 144 -51.29 -20.30 47.34
N GLN A 145 -51.18 -21.61 47.08
CA GLN A 145 -51.75 -22.67 47.91
C GLN A 145 -51.17 -22.66 49.36
N GLY A 146 -49.83 -22.51 49.48
CA GLY A 146 -49.18 -22.42 50.81
C GLY A 146 -49.60 -21.19 51.62
N ARG A 147 -49.89 -20.06 50.96
CA ARG A 147 -50.46 -18.86 51.63
C ARG A 147 -51.88 -19.11 52.13
N ALA A 148 -52.72 -19.80 51.39
CA ALA A 148 -54.05 -20.15 51.83
C ALA A 148 -54.02 -21.11 53.03
N GLU A 149 -53.07 -22.10 53.02
CA GLU A 149 -52.93 -23.04 54.14
C GLU A 149 -52.43 -22.33 55.41
N LEU A 150 -51.52 -21.37 55.27
CA LEU A 150 -51.09 -20.55 56.41
C LEU A 150 -52.24 -19.75 56.98
N ALA A 151 -53.03 -19.09 56.12
CA ALA A 151 -54.14 -18.28 56.55
C ALA A 151 -55.21 -19.17 57.31
N ASN A 152 -55.46 -20.38 56.82
CA ASN A 152 -56.32 -21.34 57.49
C ASN A 152 -55.76 -21.72 58.87
N ALA A 153 -54.48 -22.00 58.98
CA ALA A 153 -53.83 -22.34 60.26
C ALA A 153 -53.84 -21.18 61.26
N GLU A 154 -53.71 -19.93 60.77
CA GLU A 154 -53.77 -18.71 61.58
C GLU A 154 -55.20 -18.50 62.17
N VAL A 155 -56.24 -18.66 61.33
CA VAL A 155 -57.67 -18.57 61.75
C VAL A 155 -57.98 -19.67 62.74
N GLU A 156 -57.49 -20.88 62.50
CA GLU A 156 -57.74 -22.02 63.43
C GLU A 156 -57.06 -21.81 64.78
N LEU A 157 -55.85 -21.33 64.80
CA LEU A 157 -55.17 -20.99 66.06
C LEU A 157 -55.94 -19.92 66.84
N GLN A 158 -56.34 -18.86 66.18
CA GLN A 158 -57.16 -17.80 66.80
C GLN A 158 -58.45 -18.38 67.37
N ARG A 159 -59.17 -19.19 66.64
CA ARG A 159 -60.38 -19.88 67.11
C ARG A 159 -60.10 -20.73 68.37
N GLN A 160 -59.01 -21.52 68.39
CA GLN A 160 -58.69 -22.37 69.51
C GLN A 160 -58.26 -21.51 70.73
N GLN A 161 -57.61 -20.35 70.57
CA GLN A 161 -57.31 -19.42 71.65
C GLN A 161 -58.54 -18.76 72.24
N ASP A 162 -59.51 -18.33 71.41
CA ASP A 162 -60.78 -17.73 71.84
C ASP A 162 -61.60 -18.73 72.60
N LEU A 163 -61.68 -19.97 72.16
CA LEU A 163 -62.42 -21.08 72.86
C LEU A 163 -61.68 -21.44 74.17
N ARG A 164 -60.38 -21.39 74.24
CA ARG A 164 -59.59 -21.64 75.43
C ARG A 164 -59.81 -20.56 76.48
N ALA A 165 -59.95 -19.29 76.09
CA ALA A 165 -60.29 -18.18 77.01
C ALA A 165 -61.67 -18.40 77.67
N GLN A 166 -62.58 -19.09 76.97
CA GLN A 166 -63.88 -19.48 77.46
C GLN A 166 -63.90 -20.85 78.16
N ASN A 167 -62.75 -21.54 78.30
CA ASN A 167 -62.61 -22.87 78.90
C ASN A 167 -63.30 -24.02 78.15
N PHE A 168 -63.62 -23.88 76.85
CA PHE A 168 -64.23 -24.89 76.02
C PHE A 168 -63.22 -25.92 75.44
N VAL A 169 -61.96 -25.63 75.37
CA VAL A 169 -60.91 -26.52 74.85
C VAL A 169 -59.73 -26.68 75.79
N SER A 170 -58.97 -27.77 75.66
CA SER A 170 -57.73 -28.02 76.46
C SER A 170 -56.50 -27.21 75.97
N ALA A 171 -55.52 -27.03 76.85
CA ALA A 171 -54.26 -26.41 76.47
C ALA A 171 -53.56 -27.20 75.30
N GLN A 172 -53.70 -28.55 75.32
CA GLN A 172 -53.13 -29.40 74.30
C GLN A 172 -53.71 -29.13 72.90
N ALA A 173 -54.98 -28.67 72.81
CA ALA A 173 -55.64 -28.31 71.56
C ALA A 173 -55.00 -27.03 70.97
N VAL A 174 -54.72 -26.02 71.84
CA VAL A 174 -54.03 -24.78 71.43
C VAL A 174 -52.61 -25.11 70.96
N ASP A 175 -51.79 -25.89 71.76
CA ASP A 175 -50.44 -26.32 71.39
C ASP A 175 -50.46 -27.09 70.08
N GLY A 176 -51.50 -27.86 69.78
CA GLY A 176 -51.66 -28.53 68.52
C GLY A 176 -51.87 -27.60 67.34
N ALA A 177 -52.67 -26.52 67.54
CA ALA A 177 -52.88 -25.48 66.53
C ALA A 177 -51.60 -24.63 66.29
N GLU A 178 -50.82 -24.31 67.37
CA GLU A 178 -49.58 -23.64 67.28
C GLU A 178 -48.51 -24.42 66.44
N ARG A 179 -48.39 -25.74 66.70
CA ARG A 179 -47.49 -26.60 65.91
C ARG A 179 -47.93 -26.64 64.44
N ARG A 180 -49.23 -26.65 64.11
CA ARG A 180 -49.74 -26.62 62.74
C ARG A 180 -49.41 -25.31 62.06
N LEU A 181 -49.55 -24.18 62.76
CA LEU A 181 -49.11 -22.85 62.26
C LEU A 181 -47.63 -22.81 62.01
N ALA A 182 -46.81 -23.32 62.90
CA ALA A 182 -45.34 -23.37 62.73
C ALA A 182 -44.91 -24.19 61.49
N VAL A 183 -45.59 -25.33 61.24
CA VAL A 183 -45.41 -26.17 60.08
C VAL A 183 -45.80 -25.40 58.80
N ALA A 184 -46.97 -24.75 58.81
CA ALA A 184 -47.47 -23.97 57.67
C ALA A 184 -46.48 -22.81 57.29
N ARG A 185 -45.96 -22.14 58.31
CA ARG A 185 -44.96 -21.07 58.11
C ARG A 185 -43.67 -21.61 57.49
N SER A 186 -43.16 -22.73 57.96
CA SER A 186 -41.99 -23.39 57.39
C SER A 186 -42.20 -23.85 55.97
N ALA A 187 -43.38 -24.42 55.67
CA ALA A 187 -43.80 -24.84 54.32
C ALA A 187 -43.85 -23.60 53.38
N LEU A 188 -44.40 -22.48 53.80
CA LEU A 188 -44.47 -21.26 53.04
C LEU A 188 -43.04 -20.74 52.69
N ALA A 189 -42.14 -20.76 53.66
CA ALA A 189 -40.74 -20.35 53.43
C ALA A 189 -40.06 -21.23 52.37
N THR A 190 -40.32 -22.54 52.38
CA THR A 190 -39.83 -23.47 51.36
C THR A 190 -40.40 -23.16 49.96
N LEU A 191 -41.69 -22.84 49.86
CA LEU A 191 -42.35 -22.50 48.58
C LEU A 191 -41.83 -21.12 48.06
N GLN A 192 -41.55 -20.16 48.95
CA GLN A 192 -40.93 -18.90 48.58
C GLN A 192 -39.51 -19.12 48.00
N ALA A 193 -38.71 -19.98 48.59
CA ALA A 193 -37.42 -20.38 48.11
C ALA A 193 -37.50 -21.07 46.74
N ALA A 194 -38.56 -21.89 46.54
CA ALA A 194 -38.81 -22.54 45.24
C ALA A 194 -39.11 -21.53 44.12
N VAL A 195 -39.90 -20.48 44.40
CA VAL A 195 -40.16 -19.39 43.44
C VAL A 195 -38.89 -18.66 43.12
N PHE A 196 -38.06 -18.34 44.14
CA PHE A 196 -36.77 -17.70 43.92
C PHE A 196 -35.85 -18.54 43.08
N SER A 197 -35.77 -19.84 43.33
CA SER A 197 -35.02 -20.79 42.51
C SER A 197 -35.48 -20.83 41.05
N ALA A 198 -36.81 -20.89 40.85
CA ALA A 198 -37.38 -20.87 39.48
C ALA A 198 -37.09 -19.54 38.77
N GLN A 199 -37.11 -18.41 39.47
CA GLN A 199 -36.71 -17.10 38.93
C GLN A 199 -35.25 -17.09 38.51
N ALA A 200 -34.34 -17.68 39.28
CA ALA A 200 -32.95 -17.86 38.91
C ALA A 200 -32.77 -18.73 37.64
N GLY A 201 -33.61 -19.77 37.50
CA GLY A 201 -33.67 -20.61 36.30
C GLY A 201 -34.03 -19.83 35.03
N ILE A 202 -34.94 -18.86 35.13
CA ILE A 202 -35.27 -17.97 34.00
C ILE A 202 -34.03 -17.13 33.62
N ALA A 203 -33.33 -16.54 34.59
CA ALA A 203 -32.14 -15.74 34.33
C ALA A 203 -31.05 -16.58 33.64
N GLN A 204 -30.85 -17.83 34.06
CA GLN A 204 -29.94 -18.77 33.42
C GLN A 204 -30.32 -19.05 31.97
N SER A 205 -31.59 -19.34 31.70
CA SER A 205 -32.08 -19.62 30.35
C SER A 205 -31.96 -18.40 29.44
N GLN A 206 -32.24 -17.18 29.96
CA GLN A 206 -32.01 -15.93 29.22
C GLN A 206 -30.55 -15.70 28.89
N ALA A 207 -29.64 -16.04 29.80
CA ALA A 207 -28.20 -15.98 29.52
C ALA A 207 -27.78 -16.91 28.38
N LEU A 208 -28.37 -18.13 28.31
CA LEU A 208 -28.16 -19.06 27.20
C LEU A 208 -28.67 -18.50 25.87
N VAL A 209 -29.84 -17.87 25.84
CA VAL A 209 -30.36 -17.17 24.64
C VAL A 209 -29.35 -16.11 24.19
N LYS A 210 -28.80 -15.32 25.13
CA LYS A 210 -27.80 -14.28 24.80
C LYS A 210 -26.55 -14.87 24.16
N VAL A 211 -26.06 -16.01 24.65
CA VAL A 211 -24.92 -16.71 24.05
C VAL A 211 -25.23 -17.10 22.60
N GLN A 212 -26.40 -17.68 22.32
CA GLN A 212 -26.78 -18.08 20.97
C GLN A 212 -26.97 -16.86 20.03
N GLN A 213 -27.52 -15.77 20.55
CA GLN A 213 -27.61 -14.50 19.78
C GLN A 213 -26.23 -13.95 19.39
N VAL A 214 -25.25 -14.03 20.30
CA VAL A 214 -23.86 -13.65 19.98
C VAL A 214 -23.27 -14.56 18.90
N ASN A 215 -23.53 -15.88 18.99
CA ASN A 215 -23.11 -16.82 17.95
C ASN A 215 -23.74 -16.48 16.59
N GLN A 216 -25.04 -16.10 16.58
CA GLN A 216 -25.68 -15.62 15.36
C GLN A 216 -25.08 -14.35 14.81
N THR A 217 -24.74 -13.37 15.66
CA THR A 217 -24.05 -12.16 15.24
C THR A 217 -22.67 -12.47 14.66
N ASN A 218 -21.98 -13.49 15.17
CA ASN A 218 -20.68 -13.94 14.68
C ASN A 218 -20.72 -14.55 13.27
N THR A 219 -21.90 -14.89 12.75
CA THR A 219 -22.05 -15.32 11.34
C THR A 219 -22.10 -14.14 10.36
N GLU A 220 -22.21 -12.92 10.85
CA GLU A 220 -22.14 -11.71 10.04
C GLU A 220 -20.71 -11.14 10.05
N ILE A 221 -20.18 -10.92 8.86
CA ILE A 221 -18.84 -10.36 8.68
C ILE A 221 -19.01 -8.86 8.42
N ARG A 222 -18.51 -8.03 9.33
CA ARG A 222 -18.67 -6.58 9.28
C ARG A 222 -17.31 -5.86 9.25
N ALA A 223 -17.28 -4.68 8.61
CA ALA A 223 -16.11 -3.84 8.53
C ALA A 223 -15.71 -3.31 9.93
N PRO A 224 -14.44 -3.46 10.35
CA PRO A 224 -13.97 -2.97 11.64
C PRO A 224 -13.76 -1.45 11.67
N PHE A 225 -13.56 -0.79 10.53
CA PHE A 225 -13.36 0.65 10.36
C PHE A 225 -13.76 1.08 8.93
N ASP A 226 -13.80 2.40 8.70
CA ASP A 226 -14.02 2.97 7.37
C ASP A 226 -12.81 2.72 6.48
N GLY A 227 -13.01 2.21 5.27
CA GLY A 227 -11.89 1.91 4.39
C GLY A 227 -12.30 1.35 3.03
N VAL A 228 -11.30 0.85 2.31
CA VAL A 228 -11.44 0.25 0.99
C VAL A 228 -11.02 -1.21 1.05
N VAL A 229 -11.77 -2.07 0.37
CA VAL A 229 -11.43 -3.49 0.20
C VAL A 229 -10.29 -3.58 -0.83
N LEU A 230 -9.13 -4.10 -0.39
CA LEU A 230 -7.96 -4.26 -1.26
C LEU A 230 -8.01 -5.61 -2.00
N VAL A 231 -8.29 -6.68 -1.26
CA VAL A 231 -8.25 -8.05 -1.78
C VAL A 231 -9.45 -8.83 -1.27
N LYS A 232 -10.08 -9.58 -2.15
CA LYS A 232 -11.12 -10.55 -1.83
C LYS A 232 -10.50 -11.95 -1.80
N ASN A 233 -10.44 -12.56 -0.61
CA ASN A 233 -9.79 -13.85 -0.39
C ASN A 233 -10.77 -15.04 -0.43
N ALA A 234 -12.08 -14.79 -0.36
CA ALA A 234 -13.10 -15.83 -0.33
C ALA A 234 -14.22 -15.56 -1.34
N ASN A 235 -14.88 -16.61 -1.79
CA ASN A 235 -16.02 -16.57 -2.70
C ASN A 235 -17.27 -17.12 -2.03
N VAL A 236 -18.44 -16.74 -2.56
CA VAL A 236 -19.71 -17.34 -2.14
C VAL A 236 -19.67 -18.85 -2.42
N GLY A 237 -20.02 -19.63 -1.39
CA GLY A 237 -19.93 -21.09 -1.40
C GLY A 237 -18.74 -21.64 -0.61
N ASP A 238 -17.71 -20.86 -0.35
CA ASP A 238 -16.53 -21.28 0.41
C ASP A 238 -16.88 -21.53 1.89
N MET A 239 -16.21 -22.52 2.49
CA MET A 239 -16.30 -22.78 3.92
C MET A 239 -15.30 -21.86 4.64
N ILE A 240 -15.81 -20.99 5.50
CA ILE A 240 -15.01 -20.06 6.30
C ILE A 240 -14.84 -20.62 7.71
N THR A 241 -13.60 -20.62 8.19
CA THR A 241 -13.25 -21.03 9.57
C THR A 241 -12.37 -19.94 10.20
N PRO A 242 -12.57 -19.58 11.48
CA PRO A 242 -11.82 -18.51 12.16
C PRO A 242 -10.31 -18.76 12.24
N PHE A 243 -9.89 -20.00 12.20
CA PHE A 243 -8.50 -20.46 12.43
C PHE A 243 -8.05 -21.45 11.35
N SER A 244 -7.95 -21.03 10.09
CA SER A 244 -7.29 -21.88 9.12
C SER A 244 -5.79 -21.57 9.10
N SER A 245 -5.05 -22.19 10.01
CA SER A 245 -3.58 -22.19 10.01
C SER A 245 -2.97 -23.26 9.09
N ALA A 246 -3.79 -24.07 8.45
CA ALA A 246 -3.33 -25.05 7.49
C ALA A 246 -3.15 -24.37 6.12
N THR A 247 -1.90 -24.28 5.67
CA THR A 247 -1.51 -23.88 4.30
C THR A 247 -1.70 -22.42 3.90
N GLY A 248 -1.25 -21.44 4.73
CA GLY A 248 -0.98 -20.08 4.23
C GLY A 248 -2.18 -19.21 3.83
N THR A 249 -3.39 -19.70 3.85
CA THR A 249 -4.62 -18.94 3.66
C THR A 249 -5.15 -18.56 5.03
N SER A 250 -4.92 -17.30 5.43
CA SER A 250 -5.63 -16.73 6.56
C SER A 250 -7.13 -16.85 6.29
N GLY A 251 -7.92 -17.26 7.27
CA GLY A 251 -9.39 -17.34 7.16
C GLY A 251 -10.09 -15.99 6.92
N ALA A 252 -9.35 -15.03 6.42
CA ALA A 252 -9.83 -13.71 6.03
C ALA A 252 -10.69 -13.80 4.78
N VAL A 253 -11.88 -13.22 4.83
CA VAL A 253 -12.79 -13.12 3.68
C VAL A 253 -12.35 -11.98 2.77
N VAL A 254 -11.96 -10.85 3.34
CA VAL A 254 -11.42 -9.70 2.63
C VAL A 254 -10.27 -9.07 3.40
N THR A 255 -9.37 -8.42 2.69
CA THR A 255 -8.38 -7.51 3.27
C THR A 255 -8.78 -6.08 2.95
N MET A 256 -8.85 -5.24 3.95
CA MET A 256 -9.21 -3.83 3.80
C MET A 256 -8.18 -2.91 4.42
N ALA A 257 -8.12 -1.68 3.92
CA ALA A 257 -7.24 -0.63 4.40
C ALA A 257 -7.96 0.71 4.51
N ASP A 258 -7.50 1.51 5.46
CA ASP A 258 -7.95 2.89 5.61
C ASP A 258 -7.07 3.81 4.78
N MET A 259 -7.63 4.34 3.69
CA MET A 259 -6.94 5.21 2.75
C MET A 259 -6.59 6.59 3.34
N ALA A 260 -7.18 6.98 4.46
CA ALA A 260 -6.84 8.22 5.15
C ALA A 260 -5.58 8.10 6.01
N THR A 261 -5.08 6.88 6.22
CA THR A 261 -3.94 6.61 7.11
C THR A 261 -2.71 6.08 6.35
N LEU A 262 -2.54 6.51 5.09
CA LEU A 262 -1.38 6.10 4.30
C LEU A 262 -0.10 6.71 4.84
N GLU A 263 0.93 5.90 4.96
CA GLU A 263 2.30 6.27 5.32
C GLU A 263 3.28 5.56 4.39
N VAL A 264 4.52 6.03 4.32
CA VAL A 264 5.59 5.32 3.61
C VAL A 264 6.46 4.59 4.62
N GLU A 265 6.68 3.30 4.40
CA GLU A 265 7.69 2.51 5.09
C GLU A 265 8.96 2.51 4.25
N ALA A 266 9.96 3.26 4.70
CA ALA A 266 11.24 3.37 4.02
C ALA A 266 12.32 2.53 4.71
N ASP A 267 13.05 1.76 3.92
CA ASP A 267 14.19 0.94 4.36
C ASP A 267 15.45 1.80 4.37
N VAL A 268 15.88 2.24 5.54
CA VAL A 268 17.09 3.06 5.72
C VAL A 268 18.25 2.17 6.14
N SER A 269 19.39 2.29 5.49
CA SER A 269 20.60 1.55 5.89
C SER A 269 20.98 1.86 7.33
N GLU A 270 21.35 0.84 8.10
CA GLU A 270 21.80 0.95 9.50
C GLU A 270 22.90 2.01 9.69
N SER A 271 23.84 2.11 8.74
CA SER A 271 24.92 3.10 8.77
C SER A 271 24.43 4.56 8.72
N ASN A 272 23.24 4.81 8.23
CA ASN A 272 22.68 6.13 8.02
C ASN A 272 21.55 6.49 9.01
N VAL A 273 21.02 5.52 9.77
CA VAL A 273 19.87 5.75 10.66
C VAL A 273 20.16 6.81 11.76
N ALA A 274 21.42 6.89 12.22
CA ALA A 274 21.83 7.87 13.22
C ALA A 274 21.73 9.33 12.74
N ARG A 275 21.62 9.56 11.44
CA ARG A 275 21.48 10.89 10.83
C ARG A 275 20.03 11.35 10.70
N ILE A 276 19.08 10.45 10.89
CA ILE A 276 17.66 10.73 10.75
C ILE A 276 17.12 11.18 12.12
N LYS A 277 16.29 12.21 12.09
CA LYS A 277 15.64 12.78 13.27
C LYS A 277 14.12 12.60 13.16
N PRO A 278 13.41 12.39 14.27
CA PRO A 278 11.96 12.52 14.29
C PRO A 278 11.52 13.90 13.76
N GLU A 279 10.39 13.95 13.07
CA GLU A 279 9.82 15.14 12.41
C GLU A 279 10.74 15.78 11.35
N GLN A 280 11.81 15.10 10.93
CA GLN A 280 12.63 15.57 9.83
C GLN A 280 11.80 15.66 8.55
N PRO A 281 11.88 16.78 7.78
CA PRO A 281 11.16 16.92 6.54
C PRO A 281 11.73 15.97 5.48
N VAL A 282 10.81 15.40 4.70
CA VAL A 282 11.15 14.51 3.59
C VAL A 282 10.40 14.88 2.32
N GLU A 283 10.99 14.56 1.19
CA GLU A 283 10.33 14.57 -0.10
C GLU A 283 10.11 13.14 -0.58
N ILE A 284 8.87 12.83 -0.93
CA ILE A 284 8.44 11.50 -1.37
C ILE A 284 8.15 11.56 -2.86
N THR A 285 8.74 10.65 -3.61
CA THR A 285 8.45 10.43 -5.02
C THR A 285 7.90 9.03 -5.17
N LEU A 286 6.80 8.90 -5.87
CA LEU A 286 6.19 7.61 -6.19
C LEU A 286 6.54 7.23 -7.61
N ASP A 287 6.96 5.99 -7.85
CA ASP A 287 7.32 5.53 -9.20
C ASP A 287 6.14 5.58 -10.16
N ALA A 288 4.91 5.39 -9.64
CA ALA A 288 3.69 5.52 -10.41
C ALA A 288 3.32 6.98 -10.77
N LEU A 289 3.88 7.98 -10.05
CA LEU A 289 3.60 9.41 -10.23
C LEU A 289 4.90 10.22 -10.26
N PRO A 290 5.80 10.00 -11.24
CA PRO A 290 7.16 10.55 -11.26
C PRO A 290 7.22 12.08 -11.38
N GLU A 291 6.18 12.69 -11.94
CA GLU A 291 6.04 14.15 -12.10
C GLU A 291 5.67 14.87 -10.78
N MET A 292 5.23 14.11 -9.77
CA MET A 292 4.72 14.67 -8.52
C MET A 292 5.71 14.47 -7.38
N ARG A 293 5.84 15.51 -6.55
CA ARG A 293 6.61 15.50 -5.33
C ARG A 293 5.69 15.72 -4.14
N PHE A 294 5.67 14.76 -3.25
CA PHE A 294 4.87 14.83 -2.03
C PHE A 294 5.78 15.21 -0.86
N ARG A 295 5.26 16.04 0.03
CA ARG A 295 5.92 16.36 1.28
C ARG A 295 5.49 15.40 2.36
N GLY A 296 6.40 15.16 3.26
CA GLY A 296 6.13 14.39 4.45
C GLY A 296 7.14 14.66 5.54
N ASN A 297 6.89 14.06 6.68
CA ASN A 297 7.77 14.13 7.82
C ASN A 297 8.03 12.74 8.38
N VAL A 298 9.21 12.51 8.93
CA VAL A 298 9.53 11.29 9.67
C VAL A 298 8.61 11.17 10.87
N SER A 299 7.69 10.19 10.84
CA SER A 299 6.77 9.94 11.96
C SER A 299 7.48 9.21 13.11
N ARG A 300 8.17 8.12 12.76
CA ARG A 300 8.89 7.30 13.74
C ARG A 300 9.92 6.39 13.07
N ILE A 301 10.93 6.02 13.82
CA ILE A 301 11.91 5.00 13.45
C ILE A 301 11.56 3.75 14.25
N VAL A 302 11.42 2.61 13.55
CA VAL A 302 11.12 1.32 14.21
C VAL A 302 12.42 0.77 14.81
N PRO A 303 12.51 0.52 16.13
CA PRO A 303 13.77 0.14 16.77
C PRO A 303 14.10 -1.35 16.54
N THR A 304 14.04 -1.79 15.30
CA THR A 304 14.33 -3.17 14.88
C THR A 304 15.09 -3.13 13.57
N VAL A 305 16.19 -3.86 13.50
CA VAL A 305 17.00 -3.99 12.29
C VAL A 305 16.55 -5.23 11.53
N ASP A 306 16.26 -5.08 10.25
CA ASP A 306 16.12 -6.21 9.34
C ASP A 306 17.53 -6.72 8.99
N ARG A 307 17.87 -7.89 9.53
CA ARG A 307 19.21 -8.49 9.35
C ARG A 307 19.48 -8.93 7.91
N ALA A 308 18.45 -9.27 7.16
CA ALA A 308 18.62 -9.72 5.78
C ALA A 308 19.00 -8.56 4.85
N LYS A 309 18.49 -7.37 5.13
CA LYS A 309 18.73 -6.15 4.34
C LYS A 309 19.74 -5.20 4.99
N ALA A 310 20.11 -5.40 6.25
CA ALA A 310 20.87 -4.45 7.08
C ALA A 310 20.23 -3.04 7.08
N THR A 311 18.90 -2.99 7.21
CA THR A 311 18.10 -1.75 7.19
C THR A 311 17.25 -1.60 8.43
N VAL A 312 16.94 -0.36 8.76
CA VAL A 312 15.99 0.04 9.81
C VAL A 312 14.78 0.67 9.13
N MET A 313 13.60 0.18 9.46
CA MET A 313 12.35 0.70 8.92
C MET A 313 12.05 2.08 9.52
N THR A 314 11.85 3.05 8.66
CA THR A 314 11.46 4.40 9.04
C THR A 314 10.09 4.71 8.46
N LYS A 315 9.15 5.11 9.31
CA LYS A 315 7.78 5.44 8.93
C LYS A 315 7.65 6.93 8.70
N ILE A 316 7.08 7.27 7.57
CA ILE A 316 6.98 8.64 7.06
C ILE A 316 5.53 8.94 6.77
N ARG A 317 5.04 10.02 7.34
CA ARG A 317 3.67 10.50 7.14
C ARG A 317 3.65 11.55 6.04
N PHE A 318 2.68 11.46 5.13
CA PHE A 318 2.40 12.51 4.17
C PHE A 318 1.83 13.75 4.87
N GLU A 319 2.23 14.94 4.44
CA GLU A 319 1.57 16.19 4.87
C GLU A 319 0.18 16.33 4.24
N THR A 320 0.07 15.98 2.98
CA THR A 320 -1.19 15.99 2.21
C THR A 320 -1.32 14.68 1.45
N LEU A 321 -2.48 14.04 1.56
CA LEU A 321 -2.80 12.84 0.80
C LEU A 321 -3.48 13.21 -0.51
N ASP A 322 -3.07 12.57 -1.60
CA ASP A 322 -3.72 12.65 -2.91
C ASP A 322 -4.48 11.34 -3.16
N ALA A 323 -5.67 11.44 -3.73
CA ALA A 323 -6.52 10.27 -4.01
C ALA A 323 -5.90 9.24 -4.97
N ARG A 324 -4.86 9.62 -5.70
CA ARG A 324 -4.10 8.74 -6.61
C ARG A 324 -3.06 7.88 -5.91
N ILE A 325 -2.75 8.16 -4.64
CA ILE A 325 -1.80 7.38 -3.85
C ILE A 325 -2.50 6.10 -3.42
N LEU A 326 -1.94 4.96 -3.82
CA LEU A 326 -2.47 3.65 -3.48
C LEU A 326 -1.49 2.88 -2.60
N PRO A 327 -1.97 2.03 -1.70
CA PRO A 327 -1.13 1.08 -0.97
C PRO A 327 -0.29 0.22 -1.91
N GLU A 328 0.87 -0.23 -1.44
CA GLU A 328 1.86 -1.05 -2.15
C GLU A 328 2.59 -0.33 -3.32
N MET A 329 2.34 0.98 -3.54
CA MET A 329 3.15 1.75 -4.48
C MET A 329 4.59 1.89 -4.00
N SER A 330 5.55 1.70 -4.91
CA SER A 330 6.96 1.96 -4.64
C SER A 330 7.20 3.45 -4.44
N ALA A 331 7.94 3.77 -3.40
CA ALA A 331 8.26 5.14 -3.02
C ALA A 331 9.77 5.31 -2.85
N LYS A 332 10.28 6.44 -3.32
CA LYS A 332 11.62 6.93 -3.01
C LYS A 332 11.51 8.14 -2.10
N VAL A 333 12.15 8.07 -0.97
CA VAL A 333 12.13 9.11 0.06
C VAL A 333 13.49 9.79 0.12
N SER A 334 13.49 11.10 0.00
CA SER A 334 14.67 11.96 0.18
C SER A 334 14.53 12.70 1.52
N PHE A 335 15.42 12.43 2.45
CA PHE A 335 15.48 13.10 3.75
C PHE A 335 16.16 14.44 3.57
N LEU A 336 15.50 15.52 3.98
CA LEU A 336 15.95 16.88 3.72
C LEU A 336 16.53 17.50 5.00
N SER A 337 17.56 18.34 4.83
CA SER A 337 18.12 19.14 5.94
C SER A 337 17.20 20.28 6.34
N ARG A 338 16.32 20.75 5.46
CA ARG A 338 15.28 21.76 5.71
C ARG A 338 14.03 21.49 4.88
N PRO A 339 12.87 22.01 5.29
CA PRO A 339 11.63 21.87 4.50
C PRO A 339 11.79 22.47 3.09
N ALA A 340 11.33 21.74 2.07
CA ALA A 340 11.27 22.23 0.71
C ALA A 340 10.13 23.25 0.55
N SER A 341 10.41 24.41 -0.06
CA SER A 341 9.38 25.39 -0.42
C SER A 341 8.57 24.92 -1.63
N ASN A 342 7.43 25.58 -1.90
CA ASN A 342 6.65 25.31 -3.11
C ASN A 342 7.44 25.57 -4.41
N GLU A 343 8.40 26.49 -4.37
CA GLU A 343 9.27 26.82 -5.49
C GLU A 343 10.35 25.76 -5.70
N ASP A 344 10.84 25.16 -4.61
CA ASP A 344 11.84 24.09 -4.67
C ASP A 344 11.29 22.77 -5.25
N GLN A 345 9.97 22.61 -5.28
CA GLN A 345 9.28 21.45 -5.87
C GLN A 345 8.93 21.62 -7.35
N LYS A 346 9.16 22.80 -7.92
CA LYS A 346 8.96 23.01 -9.36
C LYS A 346 10.19 22.56 -10.12
N PRO A 347 10.04 21.82 -11.24
CA PRO A 347 11.18 21.41 -12.04
C PRO A 347 11.82 22.63 -12.71
N VAL A 348 13.12 22.72 -12.59
CA VAL A 348 13.93 23.73 -13.29
C VAL A 348 14.82 23.05 -14.32
N ILE A 349 15.20 23.79 -15.36
CA ILE A 349 16.12 23.28 -16.37
C ILE A 349 17.54 23.31 -15.81
N ALA A 350 18.21 22.18 -15.86
CA ALA A 350 19.58 22.06 -15.39
C ALA A 350 20.46 21.31 -16.39
N VAL A 351 21.71 21.69 -16.45
CA VAL A 351 22.74 21.08 -17.30
C VAL A 351 23.98 20.73 -16.49
N ASN A 352 24.78 19.82 -17.01
CA ASN A 352 26.07 19.55 -16.40
C ASN A 352 26.93 20.84 -16.47
N PRO A 353 27.60 21.27 -15.40
CA PRO A 353 28.46 22.45 -15.39
C PRO A 353 29.49 22.46 -16.52
N LYS A 354 29.96 21.29 -16.96
CA LYS A 354 30.91 21.12 -18.08
C LYS A 354 30.34 21.55 -19.45
N ALA A 355 28.99 21.73 -19.55
CA ALA A 355 28.37 22.23 -20.77
C ALA A 355 28.34 23.76 -20.85
N ILE A 356 28.64 24.44 -19.76
CA ILE A 356 28.58 25.91 -19.65
C ILE A 356 29.96 26.51 -19.96
N VAL A 357 29.98 27.39 -20.94
CA VAL A 357 31.19 28.17 -21.29
C VAL A 357 30.90 29.64 -21.26
N GLU A 358 31.94 30.43 -21.04
CA GLU A 358 31.85 31.90 -21.14
C GLU A 358 32.33 32.36 -22.49
N ARG A 359 31.48 33.08 -23.22
CA ARG A 359 31.80 33.66 -24.50
C ARG A 359 31.29 35.09 -24.57
N ASP A 360 32.13 36.00 -25.01
CA ASP A 360 31.81 37.42 -25.14
C ASP A 360 31.19 38.01 -23.85
N GLY A 361 31.69 37.54 -22.68
CA GLY A 361 31.20 37.97 -21.36
C GLY A 361 29.82 37.40 -21.00
N LYS A 362 29.27 36.45 -21.78
CA LYS A 362 27.97 35.78 -21.50
C LYS A 362 28.17 34.29 -21.30
N LYS A 363 27.45 33.73 -20.33
CA LYS A 363 27.39 32.28 -20.14
C LYS A 363 26.52 31.67 -21.25
N THR A 364 27.07 30.68 -21.94
CA THR A 364 26.45 30.07 -23.13
C THR A 364 26.51 28.56 -23.05
N VAL A 365 25.47 27.89 -23.50
CA VAL A 365 25.39 26.43 -23.66
C VAL A 365 25.21 26.12 -25.14
N PHE A 366 25.95 25.16 -25.66
CA PHE A 366 25.81 24.70 -27.04
C PHE A 366 24.81 23.58 -27.14
N ARG A 367 23.63 23.88 -27.66
CA ARG A 367 22.56 22.91 -27.93
C ARG A 367 22.85 22.16 -29.22
N LEU A 368 22.66 20.87 -29.20
CA LEU A 368 22.86 20.01 -30.37
C LEU A 368 21.51 19.89 -31.12
N VAL A 369 21.51 20.32 -32.38
CA VAL A 369 20.37 20.20 -33.29
C VAL A 369 20.83 19.40 -34.52
N ALA A 370 20.41 18.14 -34.59
CA ALA A 370 20.90 17.16 -35.54
C ALA A 370 22.47 17.07 -35.49
N ASP A 371 23.18 17.49 -36.54
CA ASP A 371 24.62 17.46 -36.63
C ASP A 371 25.28 18.85 -36.44
N THR A 372 24.51 19.85 -36.00
CA THR A 372 24.96 21.24 -35.82
C THR A 372 24.75 21.68 -34.37
N VAL A 373 25.53 22.66 -33.96
CA VAL A 373 25.40 23.26 -32.62
C VAL A 373 24.86 24.67 -32.70
N GLU A 374 23.93 24.98 -31.80
CA GLU A 374 23.43 26.33 -31.59
C GLU A 374 23.89 26.88 -30.25
N ALA A 375 24.39 28.11 -30.25
CA ALA A 375 24.78 28.80 -29.03
C ALA A 375 23.51 29.42 -28.36
N VAL A 376 23.19 28.97 -27.17
CA VAL A 376 22.06 29.48 -26.38
C VAL A 376 22.63 30.23 -25.18
N PRO A 377 22.41 31.56 -25.07
CA PRO A 377 22.82 32.31 -23.90
C PRO A 377 21.95 31.89 -22.70
N VAL A 378 22.59 31.70 -21.56
CA VAL A 378 21.95 31.23 -20.33
C VAL A 378 22.33 32.10 -19.14
N THR A 379 21.41 32.23 -18.20
CA THR A 379 21.67 32.78 -16.87
C THR A 379 21.88 31.62 -15.89
N LEU A 380 22.87 31.76 -15.02
CA LEU A 380 23.13 30.71 -14.01
C LEU A 380 22.22 30.95 -12.81
N GLY A 381 21.54 29.88 -12.41
CA GLY A 381 20.78 29.82 -11.17
C GLY A 381 21.53 29.05 -10.07
N ARG A 382 20.80 28.23 -9.33
CA ARG A 382 21.29 27.46 -8.20
C ARG A 382 22.07 26.22 -8.68
N LYS A 383 23.02 25.76 -7.88
CA LYS A 383 23.67 24.46 -8.08
C LYS A 383 22.83 23.38 -7.43
N ILE A 384 22.45 22.35 -8.18
CA ILE A 384 21.57 21.26 -7.74
C ILE A 384 22.35 19.94 -7.88
N GLY A 385 22.95 19.48 -6.79
CA GLY A 385 23.86 18.32 -6.84
C GLY A 385 25.00 18.54 -7.82
N ASP A 386 25.11 17.67 -8.82
CA ASP A 386 26.13 17.75 -9.89
C ASP A 386 25.68 18.58 -11.10
N LEU A 387 24.49 19.17 -11.05
CA LEU A 387 23.91 19.96 -12.12
C LEU A 387 23.89 21.45 -11.74
N GLN A 388 23.87 22.30 -12.77
CA GLN A 388 23.71 23.73 -12.66
C GLN A 388 22.38 24.17 -13.28
N GLU A 389 21.53 24.82 -12.48
CA GLU A 389 20.31 25.46 -12.99
C GLU A 389 20.67 26.50 -14.03
N VAL A 390 19.97 26.48 -15.15
CA VAL A 390 20.13 27.46 -16.22
C VAL A 390 18.78 28.04 -16.58
N GLY A 391 18.71 29.39 -16.56
CA GLY A 391 17.58 30.16 -17.04
C GLY A 391 17.88 30.66 -18.44
N GLY A 392 16.86 30.77 -19.30
CA GLY A 392 16.97 31.30 -20.65
C GLY A 392 15.93 30.69 -21.60
N GLU A 393 15.48 31.48 -22.55
CA GLU A 393 14.59 30.98 -23.59
C GLU A 393 15.39 30.14 -24.60
N GLY A 394 15.04 28.87 -24.77
CA GLY A 394 15.61 28.02 -25.81
C GLY A 394 16.09 26.64 -25.36
N LEU A 395 16.21 26.36 -24.08
CA LEU A 395 16.53 25.01 -23.57
C LEU A 395 15.27 24.33 -23.05
N LYS A 396 15.08 23.06 -23.44
CA LYS A 396 14.00 22.19 -22.93
C LYS A 396 14.59 20.89 -22.42
N SER A 397 13.96 20.32 -21.41
CA SER A 397 14.33 18.99 -20.91
C SER A 397 14.32 17.96 -22.06
N GLY A 398 15.29 17.04 -22.03
CA GLY A 398 15.48 16.02 -23.08
C GLY A 398 16.35 16.45 -24.27
N GLN A 399 16.67 17.73 -24.42
CA GLN A 399 17.59 18.20 -25.46
C GLN A 399 19.03 17.80 -25.14
N ARG A 400 19.86 17.67 -26.18
CA ARG A 400 21.28 17.37 -26.03
C ARG A 400 22.11 18.66 -26.07
N VAL A 401 23.11 18.72 -25.23
CA VAL A 401 24.10 19.83 -25.16
C VAL A 401 25.50 19.28 -25.23
N VAL A 402 26.42 20.08 -25.72
CA VAL A 402 27.82 19.70 -25.82
C VAL A 402 28.46 19.84 -24.46
N LEU A 403 29.18 18.79 -24.02
CA LEU A 403 30.02 18.81 -22.83
C LEU A 403 31.46 19.21 -23.23
N ASN A 404 32.12 19.99 -22.38
CA ASN A 404 33.47 20.48 -22.59
C ASN A 404 33.68 21.06 -24.00
N PRO A 405 32.84 22.05 -24.45
CA PRO A 405 32.99 22.59 -25.79
C PRO A 405 34.35 23.26 -25.96
N VAL A 406 35.08 22.84 -27.00
CA VAL A 406 36.39 23.42 -27.34
C VAL A 406 36.27 24.91 -27.69
N GLU A 407 37.29 25.69 -27.41
CA GLU A 407 37.28 27.16 -27.62
C GLU A 407 36.97 27.55 -29.07
N THR A 408 37.35 26.71 -30.03
CA THR A 408 37.14 26.93 -31.46
C THR A 408 35.72 26.64 -31.96
N LEU A 409 34.85 26.04 -31.10
CA LEU A 409 33.49 25.66 -31.48
C LEU A 409 32.61 26.91 -31.64
N LYS A 410 32.07 27.16 -32.84
CA LYS A 410 31.19 28.29 -33.17
C LYS A 410 29.77 27.80 -33.41
N ALA A 411 28.79 28.69 -33.22
CA ALA A 411 27.39 28.41 -33.61
C ALA A 411 27.34 28.04 -35.10
N GLY A 412 26.54 27.01 -35.45
CA GLY A 412 26.41 26.47 -36.79
C GLY A 412 27.50 25.47 -37.21
N ALA A 413 28.50 25.19 -36.36
CA ALA A 413 29.52 24.18 -36.65
C ALA A 413 28.94 22.77 -36.72
N LYS A 414 29.42 21.98 -37.70
CA LYS A 414 29.08 20.54 -37.79
C LYS A 414 29.92 19.74 -36.81
N VAL A 415 29.27 18.93 -36.01
CA VAL A 415 29.87 18.10 -34.98
C VAL A 415 29.51 16.64 -35.13
N VAL A 416 30.36 15.77 -34.61
CA VAL A 416 30.06 14.35 -34.49
C VAL A 416 30.05 14.00 -33.00
N VAL A 417 28.99 13.39 -32.55
CA VAL A 417 28.86 12.95 -31.14
C VAL A 417 29.71 11.69 -30.98
N SER A 418 30.72 11.77 -30.15
CA SER A 418 31.53 10.61 -29.73
C SER A 418 30.64 9.76 -28.78
N ALA A 419 30.38 8.53 -29.20
CA ALA A 419 29.75 7.54 -28.32
C ALA A 419 30.80 7.03 -27.34
N LYS A 420 30.72 7.43 -26.08
CA LYS A 420 31.46 6.80 -24.99
C LYS A 420 30.49 6.35 -23.91
#